data_bfa9d9eb5c7582fea94f8ad7f974e3cf
#
_entry.id   bfa9d9eb5c7582fea94f8ad7f974e3cf
#
_cell.length_a   1.000
_cell.length_b   1.000
_cell.length_c   1.000
_cell.angle_alpha   90.00
_cell.angle_beta   90.00
_cell.angle_gamma   90.00
#
_symmetry.space_group_name_H-M   'P 1'
#
loop_
_entity.id
_entity.type
_entity.pdbx_description
1 polymer ?
#
loop_
_entity_poly.entity_id
_entity_poly.type
_entity_poly.pdbx_seq_one_letter_code
_entity_poly.pdbx_strand_id
1 'polypeptide(L)'
;VRRTIMRFRNSTRLLTENFRNVYKILLYGLIVAVVAISLSSALILPNLLDILRSAEVTTLVSEGKEFLSALVSGDNEFLREFPARFKEAGTELWRLIDSKMSQIVWSLVGCALVYLVKRFADTLCYFSIGSILNDKMATYAETPFAAAYIRNLGKASVYSVVYVPIVFLIDLCTIALCWFLFFYLLSFLNVLVSLFLSMTLIVLCQALKLTFTSMWLPAMAADNQTIKQAMRLSDKSERKQRKKMFSTYVVSVYIVIIVNVVGALCTFGSSLLVTVPASYFLFICEQFVNYYTVKGKKYFITYDKIATNRDR
;
A
#
# COMPACT_ATOMS: atom_id res chain seq x y z
N VAL A 1 -8.09 8.72 -22.18
CA VAL A 1 -8.64 9.45 -21.02
C VAL A 1 -10.04 8.94 -20.65
N ARG A 2 -11.06 9.00 -21.55
CA ARG A 2 -12.47 8.62 -21.24
C ARG A 2 -12.60 7.19 -20.64
N ARG A 3 -11.87 6.19 -21.15
CA ARG A 3 -11.94 4.81 -20.65
C ARG A 3 -11.25 4.61 -19.29
N THR A 4 -10.19 5.36 -19.00
CA THR A 4 -9.53 5.38 -17.68
C THR A 4 -10.48 5.93 -16.62
N ILE A 5 -11.15 7.05 -16.91
CA ILE A 5 -12.14 7.66 -16.03
C ILE A 5 -13.32 6.71 -15.77
N MET A 6 -13.75 5.95 -16.78
CA MET A 6 -14.82 4.95 -16.60
C MET A 6 -14.44 3.82 -15.65
N ARG A 7 -13.22 3.27 -15.75
CA ARG A 7 -12.75 2.21 -14.86
C ARG A 7 -12.69 2.70 -13.42
N PHE A 8 -12.08 3.86 -13.19
CA PHE A 8 -12.04 4.48 -11.87
C PHE A 8 -13.45 4.72 -11.32
N ARG A 9 -14.37 5.31 -12.11
CA ARG A 9 -15.76 5.55 -11.71
C ARG A 9 -16.50 4.26 -11.35
N ASN A 10 -16.29 3.18 -12.09
CA ASN A 10 -16.92 1.89 -11.79
C ASN A 10 -16.34 1.30 -10.50
N SER A 11 -15.03 1.42 -10.26
CA SER A 11 -14.39 0.97 -9.02
C SER A 11 -14.86 1.75 -7.79
N THR A 12 -15.01 3.07 -7.91
CA THR A 12 -15.54 3.91 -6.81
C THR A 12 -17.02 3.61 -6.52
N ARG A 13 -17.82 3.33 -7.55
CA ARG A 13 -19.21 2.88 -7.34
C ARG A 13 -19.28 1.51 -6.64
N LEU A 14 -18.45 0.56 -7.05
CA LEU A 14 -18.35 -0.74 -6.36
C LEU A 14 -17.91 -0.57 -4.91
N LEU A 15 -16.99 0.35 -4.62
CA LEU A 15 -16.59 0.68 -3.27
C LEU A 15 -17.80 1.20 -2.45
N THR A 16 -18.53 2.19 -2.97
CA THR A 16 -19.67 2.79 -2.25
C THR A 16 -20.80 1.78 -2.01
N GLU A 17 -21.16 0.99 -3.03
CA GLU A 17 -22.19 -0.04 -2.94
C GLU A 17 -21.84 -1.17 -1.96
N ASN A 18 -20.55 -1.43 -1.77
CA ASN A 18 -20.05 -2.50 -0.93
C ASN A 18 -19.24 -1.98 0.28
N PHE A 19 -19.55 -0.76 0.75
CA PHE A 19 -18.80 -0.09 1.82
C PHE A 19 -18.73 -0.91 3.11
N ARG A 20 -19.70 -1.78 3.35
CA ARG A 20 -19.70 -2.73 4.48
C ARG A 20 -18.44 -3.61 4.53
N ASN A 21 -17.78 -3.88 3.40
CA ASN A 21 -16.55 -4.63 3.37
C ASN A 21 -15.35 -3.84 3.93
N VAL A 22 -15.41 -2.50 3.92
CA VAL A 22 -14.40 -1.64 4.56
C VAL A 22 -14.35 -1.90 6.07
N TYR A 23 -15.52 -2.03 6.72
CA TYR A 23 -15.58 -2.36 8.15
C TYR A 23 -15.05 -3.76 8.46
N LYS A 24 -15.24 -4.74 7.56
CA LYS A 24 -14.67 -6.09 7.73
C LYS A 24 -13.13 -6.04 7.67
N ILE A 25 -12.57 -5.27 6.74
CA ILE A 25 -11.12 -5.04 6.63
C ILE A 25 -10.61 -4.33 7.89
N LEU A 26 -11.33 -3.30 8.38
CA LEU A 26 -10.98 -2.57 9.58
C LEU A 26 -10.92 -3.50 10.81
N LEU A 27 -12.00 -4.24 11.07
CA LEU A 27 -12.07 -5.14 12.24
C LEU A 27 -10.98 -6.22 12.19
N TYR A 28 -10.80 -6.83 11.03
CA TYR A 28 -9.74 -7.82 10.84
C TYR A 28 -8.35 -7.18 11.04
N GLY A 29 -8.13 -6.02 10.45
CA GLY A 29 -6.89 -5.26 10.56
C GLY A 29 -6.56 -4.86 12.00
N LEU A 30 -7.56 -4.54 12.83
CA LEU A 30 -7.36 -4.27 14.26
C LEU A 30 -6.86 -5.52 15.02
N ILE A 31 -7.45 -6.69 14.73
CA ILE A 31 -6.98 -7.95 15.33
C ILE A 31 -5.53 -8.24 14.93
N VAL A 32 -5.22 -8.10 13.64
CA VAL A 32 -3.86 -8.29 13.13
C VAL A 32 -2.89 -7.27 13.72
N ALA A 33 -3.32 -6.02 13.92
CA ALA A 33 -2.50 -4.98 14.54
C ALA A 33 -2.13 -5.33 15.99
N VAL A 34 -3.06 -5.85 16.79
CA VAL A 34 -2.77 -6.31 18.16
C VAL A 34 -1.70 -7.41 18.15
N VAL A 35 -1.84 -8.41 17.26
CA VAL A 35 -0.84 -9.48 17.11
C VAL A 35 0.51 -8.90 16.68
N ALA A 36 0.53 -7.99 15.70
CA ALA A 36 1.76 -7.37 15.21
C ALA A 36 2.45 -6.52 16.31
N ILE A 37 1.70 -5.78 17.11
CA ILE A 37 2.23 -5.00 18.24
C ILE A 37 2.84 -5.95 19.29
N SER A 38 2.15 -7.04 19.63
CA SER A 38 2.67 -8.04 20.60
C SER A 38 3.97 -8.67 20.11
N LEU A 39 4.03 -9.06 18.82
CA LEU A 39 5.26 -9.60 18.22
C LEU A 39 6.37 -8.55 18.17
N SER A 40 6.06 -7.30 17.85
CA SER A 40 7.04 -6.20 17.85
C SER A 40 7.61 -5.96 19.24
N SER A 41 6.76 -5.98 20.26
CA SER A 41 7.19 -5.82 21.66
C SER A 41 8.11 -6.96 22.12
N ALA A 42 7.89 -8.18 21.64
CA ALA A 42 8.71 -9.32 22.01
C ALA A 42 10.05 -9.39 21.25
N LEU A 43 10.04 -9.09 19.95
CA LEU A 43 11.20 -9.31 19.07
C LEU A 43 12.07 -8.07 18.85
N ILE A 44 11.49 -6.88 18.90
CA ILE A 44 12.18 -5.65 18.48
C ILE A 44 12.52 -4.79 19.69
N LEU A 45 11.57 -4.60 20.61
CA LEU A 45 11.70 -3.66 21.72
C LEU A 45 12.91 -3.92 22.62
N PRO A 46 13.25 -5.18 23.01
CA PRO A 46 14.40 -5.42 23.87
C PRO A 46 15.73 -4.97 23.28
N ASN A 47 15.86 -5.05 21.94
CA ASN A 47 17.09 -4.68 21.25
C ASN A 47 17.18 -3.19 20.90
N LEU A 48 16.04 -2.51 20.83
CA LEU A 48 15.97 -1.10 20.38
C LEU A 48 15.81 -0.10 21.52
N LEU A 49 15.40 -0.51 22.71
CA LEU A 49 15.09 0.42 23.81
C LEU A 49 16.25 1.36 24.14
N ASP A 50 17.47 0.83 24.21
CA ASP A 50 18.67 1.60 24.51
C ASP A 50 19.04 2.57 23.38
N ILE A 51 18.79 2.14 22.13
CA ILE A 51 19.04 2.98 20.93
C ILE A 51 18.00 4.09 20.84
N LEU A 52 16.72 3.76 21.04
CA LEU A 52 15.63 4.73 20.96
C LEU A 52 15.71 5.82 22.05
N ARG A 53 16.34 5.50 23.18
CA ARG A 53 16.55 6.45 24.30
C ARG A 53 17.86 7.22 24.18
N SER A 54 18.66 6.95 23.18
CA SER A 54 19.93 7.66 22.98
C SER A 54 19.70 9.13 22.58
N ALA A 55 20.67 9.97 22.92
CA ALA A 55 20.62 11.40 22.60
C ALA A 55 20.55 11.64 21.09
N GLU A 56 21.28 10.86 20.31
CA GLU A 56 21.39 10.96 18.86
C GLU A 56 20.03 10.73 18.16
N VAL A 57 19.26 9.73 18.64
CA VAL A 57 17.92 9.48 18.13
C VAL A 57 16.96 10.59 18.56
N THR A 58 17.07 11.08 19.78
CA THR A 58 16.23 12.18 20.28
C THR A 58 16.46 13.46 19.47
N THR A 59 17.72 13.78 19.14
CA THR A 59 18.10 14.90 18.28
C THR A 59 17.50 14.74 16.87
N LEU A 60 17.61 13.57 16.27
CA LEU A 60 17.05 13.30 14.92
C LEU A 60 15.52 13.45 14.91
N VAL A 61 14.84 13.01 15.96
CA VAL A 61 13.38 13.17 16.09
C VAL A 61 13.00 14.64 16.28
N SER A 62 13.77 15.44 17.05
CA SER A 62 13.52 16.87 17.21
C SER A 62 13.72 17.63 15.89
N GLU A 63 14.79 17.37 15.17
CA GLU A 63 15.02 17.94 13.82
C GLU A 63 13.87 17.60 12.86
N GLY A 64 13.37 16.37 12.89
CA GLY A 64 12.21 15.97 12.09
C GLY A 64 10.92 16.71 12.47
N LYS A 65 10.68 16.99 13.75
CA LYS A 65 9.54 17.79 14.21
C LYS A 65 9.67 19.26 13.80
N GLU A 66 10.85 19.83 13.93
CA GLU A 66 11.14 21.20 13.48
C GLU A 66 10.96 21.36 11.99
N PHE A 67 11.40 20.37 11.19
CA PHE A 67 11.15 20.33 9.75
C PHE A 67 9.65 20.36 9.41
N LEU A 68 8.83 19.54 10.09
CA LEU A 68 7.39 19.56 9.87
C LEU A 68 6.76 20.90 10.27
N SER A 69 7.25 21.50 11.36
CA SER A 69 6.82 22.82 11.81
C SER A 69 7.19 23.90 10.79
N ALA A 70 8.43 23.89 10.29
CA ALA A 70 8.93 24.82 9.27
C ALA A 70 8.18 24.68 7.93
N LEU A 71 7.79 23.46 7.55
CA LEU A 71 6.93 23.24 6.37
C LEU A 71 5.56 23.90 6.52
N VAL A 72 4.98 23.83 7.71
CA VAL A 72 3.65 24.42 7.97
C VAL A 72 3.72 25.94 8.12
N SER A 73 4.78 26.47 8.77
CA SER A 73 4.98 27.91 8.95
C SER A 73 5.58 28.62 7.75
N GLY A 74 6.12 27.89 6.78
CA GLY A 74 6.77 28.48 5.60
C GLY A 74 8.15 29.06 5.91
N ASP A 75 8.84 28.57 6.95
CA ASP A 75 10.19 28.99 7.32
C ASP A 75 11.21 28.49 6.31
N ASN A 76 11.48 29.34 5.31
CA ASN A 76 12.40 29.01 4.21
C ASN A 76 13.86 28.96 4.66
N GLU A 77 14.26 29.63 5.73
CA GLU A 77 15.62 29.64 6.24
C GLU A 77 15.96 28.29 6.85
N PHE A 78 15.10 27.78 7.73
CA PHE A 78 15.24 26.44 8.29
C PHE A 78 15.21 25.36 7.21
N LEU A 79 14.28 25.44 6.25
CA LEU A 79 14.18 24.47 5.16
C LEU A 79 15.43 24.41 4.27
N ARG A 80 16.17 25.52 4.19
CA ARG A 80 17.40 25.60 3.42
C ARG A 80 18.59 24.96 4.17
N GLU A 81 18.63 25.08 5.49
CA GLU A 81 19.66 24.50 6.36
C GLU A 81 19.40 23.03 6.71
N PHE A 82 18.14 22.59 6.68
CA PHE A 82 17.74 21.26 7.10
C PHE A 82 18.56 20.10 6.51
N PRO A 83 18.94 20.08 5.21
CA PRO A 83 19.75 18.99 4.67
C PRO A 83 21.13 18.87 5.33
N ALA A 84 21.74 19.99 5.73
CA ALA A 84 23.03 20.00 6.42
C ALA A 84 22.89 19.50 7.85
N ARG A 85 21.91 20.00 8.61
CA ARG A 85 21.60 19.57 9.99
C ARG A 85 21.23 18.09 10.04
N PHE A 86 20.38 17.64 9.11
CA PHE A 86 19.97 16.24 9.02
C PHE A 86 21.12 15.30 8.66
N LYS A 87 22.06 15.76 7.83
CA LYS A 87 23.27 15.01 7.52
C LYS A 87 24.20 14.89 8.71
N GLU A 88 24.33 15.93 9.52
CA GLU A 88 25.14 15.92 10.75
C GLU A 88 24.55 14.97 11.80
N ALA A 89 23.26 15.11 12.11
CA ALA A 89 22.52 14.19 12.99
C ALA A 89 22.57 12.74 12.46
N GLY A 90 22.48 12.55 11.15
CA GLY A 90 22.62 11.25 10.50
C GLY A 90 24.02 10.65 10.65
N THR A 91 25.07 11.48 10.68
CA THR A 91 26.46 11.01 10.88
C THR A 91 26.68 10.56 12.32
N GLU A 92 26.14 11.26 13.30
CA GLU A 92 26.18 10.86 14.70
C GLU A 92 25.40 9.57 14.93
N LEU A 93 24.20 9.48 14.35
CA LEU A 93 23.41 8.24 14.36
C LEU A 93 24.19 7.07 13.72
N TRP A 94 24.92 7.30 12.65
CA TRP A 94 25.74 6.28 12.00
C TRP A 94 26.82 5.74 12.91
N ARG A 95 27.49 6.58 13.69
CA ARG A 95 28.48 6.15 14.69
C ARG A 95 27.85 5.27 15.79
N LEU A 96 26.63 5.65 16.24
CA LEU A 96 25.88 4.84 17.19
C LEU A 96 25.50 3.49 16.60
N ILE A 97 25.05 3.48 15.34
CA ILE A 97 24.71 2.28 14.58
C ILE A 97 25.93 1.32 14.51
N ASP A 98 27.09 1.84 14.18
CA ASP A 98 28.31 1.04 14.07
C ASP A 98 28.68 0.38 15.39
N SER A 99 28.57 1.11 16.50
CA SER A 99 28.83 0.59 17.84
C SER A 99 27.83 -0.47 18.31
N LYS A 100 26.57 -0.43 17.82
CA LYS A 100 25.46 -1.35 18.21
C LYS A 100 24.97 -2.21 17.04
N MET A 101 25.80 -2.45 16.05
CA MET A 101 25.43 -3.13 14.80
C MET A 101 24.68 -4.46 15.00
N SER A 102 25.13 -5.30 15.94
CA SER A 102 24.47 -6.59 16.23
C SER A 102 23.02 -6.42 16.69
N GLN A 103 22.75 -5.48 17.62
CA GLN A 103 21.39 -5.23 18.13
C GLN A 103 20.48 -4.68 17.01
N ILE A 104 21.02 -3.82 16.15
CA ILE A 104 20.29 -3.25 15.02
C ILE A 104 19.95 -4.32 13.99
N VAL A 105 20.90 -5.19 13.64
CA VAL A 105 20.65 -6.28 12.68
C VAL A 105 19.53 -7.19 13.18
N TRP A 106 19.57 -7.60 14.45
CA TRP A 106 18.48 -8.42 15.03
C TRP A 106 17.14 -7.68 15.07
N SER A 107 17.14 -6.37 15.35
CA SER A 107 15.94 -5.56 15.29
C SER A 107 15.37 -5.41 13.87
N LEU A 108 16.24 -5.25 12.87
CA LEU A 108 15.83 -5.21 11.46
C LEU A 108 15.24 -6.56 11.00
N VAL A 109 15.84 -7.68 11.41
CA VAL A 109 15.29 -9.01 11.16
C VAL A 109 13.93 -9.16 11.82
N GLY A 110 13.78 -8.71 13.08
CA GLY A 110 12.52 -8.69 13.80
C GLY A 110 11.46 -7.85 13.09
N CYS A 111 11.82 -6.65 12.65
CA CYS A 111 10.93 -5.77 11.87
C CYS A 111 10.48 -6.43 10.57
N ALA A 112 11.40 -7.04 9.82
CA ALA A 112 11.08 -7.75 8.59
C ALA A 112 10.12 -8.93 8.84
N LEU A 113 10.36 -9.72 9.88
CA LEU A 113 9.49 -10.84 10.27
C LEU A 113 8.08 -10.34 10.64
N VAL A 114 7.98 -9.34 11.52
CA VAL A 114 6.68 -8.76 11.92
C VAL A 114 5.94 -8.20 10.70
N TYR A 115 6.63 -7.47 9.83
CA TYR A 115 6.06 -6.96 8.60
C TYR A 115 5.53 -8.08 7.71
N LEU A 116 6.33 -9.13 7.47
CA LEU A 116 5.93 -10.26 6.62
C LEU A 116 4.73 -11.00 7.20
N VAL A 117 4.71 -11.27 8.51
CA VAL A 117 3.57 -11.92 9.20
C VAL A 117 2.31 -11.06 9.08
N LYS A 118 2.43 -9.75 9.39
CA LYS A 118 1.32 -8.81 9.25
C LYS A 118 0.80 -8.79 7.81
N ARG A 119 1.69 -8.63 6.83
CA ARG A 119 1.32 -8.58 5.40
C ARG A 119 0.69 -9.89 4.93
N PHE A 120 1.19 -11.01 5.41
CA PHE A 120 0.59 -12.32 5.12
C PHE A 120 -0.85 -12.39 5.63
N ALA A 121 -1.09 -12.02 6.88
CA ALA A 121 -2.42 -11.98 7.47
C ALA A 121 -3.37 -11.01 6.74
N ASP A 122 -2.91 -9.78 6.46
CA ASP A 122 -3.69 -8.79 5.70
C ASP A 122 -4.08 -9.33 4.31
N THR A 123 -3.17 -10.04 3.65
CA THR A 123 -3.40 -10.59 2.30
C THR A 123 -4.44 -11.70 2.30
N LEU A 124 -4.52 -12.51 3.36
CA LEU A 124 -5.61 -13.50 3.54
C LEU A 124 -6.98 -12.82 3.60
N CYS A 125 -7.07 -11.70 4.33
CA CYS A 125 -8.29 -10.89 4.39
C CYS A 125 -8.64 -10.32 3.01
N TYR A 126 -7.68 -9.70 2.32
CA TYR A 126 -7.92 -9.09 1.01
C TYR A 126 -8.36 -10.10 -0.04
N PHE A 127 -7.79 -11.31 -0.02
CA PHE A 127 -8.20 -12.38 -0.90
C PHE A 127 -9.66 -12.78 -0.65
N SER A 128 -10.05 -12.89 0.62
CA SER A 128 -11.41 -13.26 1.02
C SER A 128 -12.42 -12.17 0.65
N ILE A 129 -12.07 -10.90 0.88
CA ILE A 129 -12.88 -9.74 0.43
C ILE A 129 -12.98 -9.70 -1.10
N GLY A 130 -11.90 -9.99 -1.81
CA GLY A 130 -11.91 -10.11 -3.28
C GLY A 130 -12.85 -11.22 -3.76
N SER A 131 -12.88 -12.37 -3.08
CA SER A 131 -13.84 -13.43 -3.39
C SER A 131 -15.29 -13.02 -3.16
N ILE A 132 -15.59 -12.31 -2.06
CA ILE A 132 -16.93 -11.74 -1.80
C ILE A 132 -17.32 -10.75 -2.90
N LEU A 133 -16.38 -9.87 -3.28
CA LEU A 133 -16.61 -8.93 -4.36
C LEU A 133 -16.88 -9.64 -5.69
N ASN A 134 -16.12 -10.71 -5.99
CA ASN A 134 -16.36 -11.54 -7.16
C ASN A 134 -17.75 -12.14 -7.19
N ASP A 135 -18.21 -12.73 -6.08
CA ASP A 135 -19.56 -13.32 -5.96
C ASP A 135 -20.62 -12.23 -6.24
N LYS A 136 -20.42 -11.02 -5.70
CA LYS A 136 -21.30 -9.86 -5.93
C LYS A 136 -21.29 -9.40 -7.40
N MET A 137 -20.10 -9.29 -8.01
CA MET A 137 -19.94 -8.84 -9.40
C MET A 137 -20.45 -9.87 -10.42
N ALA A 138 -20.30 -11.16 -10.14
CA ALA A 138 -20.69 -12.22 -11.06
C ALA A 138 -22.19 -12.56 -10.99
N THR A 139 -22.76 -12.69 -9.80
CA THR A 139 -24.10 -13.23 -9.56
C THR A 139 -24.97 -12.37 -8.65
N TYR A 140 -24.44 -11.26 -8.17
CA TYR A 140 -25.04 -10.40 -7.16
C TYR A 140 -25.35 -11.13 -5.83
N ALA A 141 -24.63 -12.21 -5.54
CA ALA A 141 -24.79 -12.97 -4.31
C ALA A 141 -24.08 -12.31 -3.12
N GLU A 142 -24.69 -12.40 -1.94
CA GLU A 142 -24.10 -11.94 -0.70
C GLU A 142 -23.47 -13.13 0.05
N THR A 143 -22.14 -13.18 0.09
CA THR A 143 -21.41 -14.23 0.80
C THR A 143 -20.93 -13.71 2.15
N PRO A 144 -21.20 -14.41 3.28
CA PRO A 144 -20.66 -14.05 4.59
C PRO A 144 -19.13 -14.11 4.59
N PHE A 145 -18.49 -13.19 5.34
CA PHE A 145 -17.01 -13.10 5.38
C PHE A 145 -16.36 -14.39 5.88
N ALA A 146 -16.86 -14.97 6.98
CA ALA A 146 -16.33 -16.20 7.54
C ALA A 146 -16.39 -17.37 6.55
N ALA A 147 -17.49 -17.52 5.82
CA ALA A 147 -17.65 -18.56 4.81
C ALA A 147 -16.67 -18.36 3.64
N ALA A 148 -16.51 -17.12 3.14
CA ALA A 148 -15.55 -16.78 2.10
C ALA A 148 -14.12 -17.02 2.56
N TYR A 149 -13.78 -16.65 3.81
CA TYR A 149 -12.46 -16.81 4.41
C TYR A 149 -12.08 -18.28 4.49
N ILE A 150 -12.92 -19.14 5.09
CA ILE A 150 -12.67 -20.57 5.24
C ILE A 150 -12.59 -21.25 3.88
N ARG A 151 -13.54 -20.98 2.97
CA ARG A 151 -13.58 -21.54 1.62
C ARG A 151 -12.30 -21.27 0.82
N ASN A 152 -11.72 -20.09 1.01
CA ASN A 152 -10.57 -19.65 0.20
C ASN A 152 -9.24 -19.72 0.94
N LEU A 153 -9.18 -20.19 2.19
CA LEU A 153 -7.98 -20.15 3.03
C LEU A 153 -6.76 -20.76 2.34
N GLY A 154 -6.89 -21.93 1.73
CA GLY A 154 -5.79 -22.59 1.01
C GLY A 154 -5.30 -21.79 -0.19
N LYS A 155 -6.21 -21.25 -1.01
CA LYS A 155 -5.83 -20.40 -2.16
C LYS A 155 -5.22 -19.07 -1.72
N ALA A 156 -5.79 -18.46 -0.70
CA ALA A 156 -5.30 -17.23 -0.12
C ALA A 156 -3.90 -17.40 0.47
N SER A 157 -3.62 -18.53 1.14
CA SER A 157 -2.29 -18.84 1.67
C SER A 157 -1.25 -19.00 0.54
N VAL A 158 -1.56 -19.75 -0.51
CA VAL A 158 -0.68 -19.89 -1.68
C VAL A 158 -0.43 -18.54 -2.36
N TYR A 159 -1.48 -17.73 -2.51
CA TYR A 159 -1.36 -16.37 -3.02
C TYR A 159 -0.44 -15.52 -2.15
N SER A 160 -0.64 -15.53 -0.82
CA SER A 160 0.11 -14.72 0.12
C SER A 160 1.59 -15.09 0.17
N VAL A 161 1.92 -16.39 0.15
CA VAL A 161 3.32 -16.88 0.14
C VAL A 161 4.10 -16.36 -1.08
N VAL A 162 3.45 -16.20 -2.22
CA VAL A 162 4.10 -15.68 -3.43
C VAL A 162 4.05 -14.15 -3.50
N TYR A 163 2.89 -13.57 -3.22
CA TYR A 163 2.63 -12.14 -3.34
C TYR A 163 3.43 -11.30 -2.34
N VAL A 164 3.47 -11.72 -1.06
CA VAL A 164 4.07 -10.93 0.01
C VAL A 164 5.57 -10.71 -0.17
N PRO A 165 6.41 -11.73 -0.46
CA PRO A 165 7.83 -11.52 -0.71
C PRO A 165 8.10 -10.63 -1.93
N ILE A 166 7.35 -10.81 -3.01
CA ILE A 166 7.53 -10.01 -4.24
C ILE A 166 7.20 -8.54 -3.95
N VAL A 167 6.10 -8.27 -3.28
CA VAL A 167 5.70 -6.90 -2.90
C VAL A 167 6.70 -6.29 -1.92
N PHE A 168 7.18 -7.06 -0.96
CA PHE A 168 8.21 -6.61 -0.02
C PHE A 168 9.49 -6.17 -0.73
N LEU A 169 9.97 -6.97 -1.68
CA LEU A 169 11.16 -6.61 -2.47
C LEU A 169 10.93 -5.34 -3.31
N ILE A 170 9.77 -5.20 -3.95
CA ILE A 170 9.43 -3.99 -4.72
C ILE A 170 9.37 -2.75 -3.81
N ASP A 171 8.75 -2.88 -2.63
CA ASP A 171 8.65 -1.77 -1.68
C ASP A 171 10.03 -1.39 -1.13
N LEU A 172 10.90 -2.37 -0.82
CA LEU A 172 12.28 -2.14 -0.41
C LEU A 172 13.09 -1.42 -1.51
N CYS A 173 13.00 -1.87 -2.76
CA CYS A 173 13.64 -1.21 -3.89
C CYS A 173 13.10 0.23 -4.09
N THR A 174 11.80 0.44 -3.88
CA THR A 174 11.19 1.79 -3.97
C THR A 174 11.75 2.72 -2.90
N ILE A 175 11.86 2.25 -1.65
CA ILE A 175 12.43 3.02 -0.55
C ILE A 175 13.90 3.36 -0.83
N ALA A 176 14.70 2.37 -1.23
CA ALA A 176 16.11 2.57 -1.56
C ALA A 176 16.30 3.57 -2.72
N LEU A 177 15.46 3.49 -3.75
CA LEU A 177 15.48 4.41 -4.88
C LEU A 177 15.10 5.84 -4.47
N CYS A 178 14.06 6.00 -3.63
CA CYS A 178 13.65 7.30 -3.11
C CYS A 178 14.72 7.92 -2.22
N TRP A 179 15.35 7.12 -1.36
CA TRP A 179 16.48 7.54 -0.53
C TRP A 179 17.64 8.05 -1.40
N PHE A 180 18.07 7.25 -2.39
CA PHE A 180 19.13 7.63 -3.30
C PHE A 180 18.81 8.93 -4.06
N LEU A 181 17.61 9.06 -4.60
CA LEU A 181 17.18 10.26 -5.30
C LEU A 181 17.18 11.48 -4.38
N PHE A 182 16.58 11.39 -3.21
CA PHE A 182 16.43 12.53 -2.30
C PHE A 182 17.77 13.04 -1.80
N PHE A 183 18.66 12.15 -1.34
CA PHE A 183 19.91 12.56 -0.70
C PHE A 183 21.08 12.79 -1.66
N TYR A 184 21.12 12.11 -2.80
CA TYR A 184 22.27 12.20 -3.70
C TYR A 184 21.96 12.95 -4.99
N LEU A 185 20.86 12.62 -5.67
CA LEU A 185 20.59 13.17 -7.00
C LEU A 185 19.89 14.52 -6.93
N LEU A 186 18.99 14.73 -5.95
CA LEU A 186 18.18 15.94 -5.83
C LEU A 186 18.68 16.87 -4.71
N SER A 187 19.85 16.59 -4.11
CA SER A 187 20.42 17.37 -3.00
C SER A 187 20.76 18.82 -3.38
N PHE A 188 20.93 19.10 -4.67
CA PHE A 188 21.20 20.46 -5.19
C PHE A 188 19.90 21.27 -5.41
N LEU A 189 18.74 20.66 -5.35
CA LEU A 189 17.45 21.33 -5.52
C LEU A 189 16.89 21.82 -4.18
N ASN A 190 15.93 22.75 -4.27
CA ASN A 190 15.14 23.11 -3.11
C ASN A 190 14.44 21.88 -2.53
N VAL A 191 14.43 21.75 -1.19
CA VAL A 191 13.88 20.59 -0.46
C VAL A 191 12.44 20.30 -0.86
N LEU A 192 11.61 21.33 -1.04
CA LEU A 192 10.22 21.16 -1.47
C LEU A 192 10.10 20.50 -2.85
N VAL A 193 10.95 20.93 -3.79
CA VAL A 193 10.99 20.34 -5.14
C VAL A 193 11.47 18.88 -5.08
N SER A 194 12.49 18.61 -4.28
CA SER A 194 13.02 17.25 -4.09
C SER A 194 11.98 16.33 -3.44
N LEU A 195 11.23 16.82 -2.45
CA LEU A 195 10.13 16.11 -1.81
C LEU A 195 9.02 15.78 -2.81
N PHE A 196 8.60 16.77 -3.62
CA PHE A 196 7.56 16.57 -4.63
C PHE A 196 7.96 15.53 -5.68
N LEU A 197 9.21 15.59 -6.17
CA LEU A 197 9.72 14.61 -7.13
C LEU A 197 9.81 13.21 -6.52
N SER A 198 10.27 13.09 -5.27
CA SER A 198 10.32 11.81 -4.55
C SER A 198 8.92 11.22 -4.32
N MET A 199 7.95 12.05 -3.93
CA MET A 199 6.54 11.61 -3.83
C MET A 199 5.98 11.14 -5.17
N THR A 200 6.27 11.86 -6.25
CA THR A 200 5.85 11.46 -7.59
C THR A 200 6.44 10.09 -7.98
N LEU A 201 7.71 9.87 -7.67
CA LEU A 201 8.36 8.58 -7.89
C LEU A 201 7.69 7.45 -7.10
N ILE A 202 7.38 7.67 -5.82
CA ILE A 202 6.65 6.69 -4.99
C ILE A 202 5.33 6.31 -5.67
N VAL A 203 4.56 7.30 -6.12
CA VAL A 203 3.28 7.06 -6.82
C VAL A 203 3.49 6.21 -8.07
N LEU A 204 4.49 6.52 -8.88
CA LEU A 204 4.79 5.77 -10.11
C LEU A 204 5.20 4.33 -9.81
N CYS A 205 6.06 4.11 -8.82
CA CYS A 205 6.48 2.77 -8.39
C CYS A 205 5.31 1.96 -7.84
N GLN A 206 4.46 2.56 -7.00
CA GLN A 206 3.28 1.89 -6.46
C GLN A 206 2.24 1.58 -7.57
N ALA A 207 2.00 2.49 -8.49
CA ALA A 207 1.13 2.25 -9.64
C ALA A 207 1.66 1.14 -10.55
N LEU A 208 2.98 1.07 -10.75
CA LEU A 208 3.63 0.00 -11.49
C LEU A 208 3.44 -1.35 -10.81
N LYS A 209 3.70 -1.43 -9.50
CA LYS A 209 3.46 -2.62 -8.66
C LYS A 209 2.01 -3.10 -8.79
N LEU A 210 1.04 -2.21 -8.59
CA LEU A 210 -0.38 -2.52 -8.71
C LEU A 210 -0.75 -2.98 -10.13
N THR A 211 -0.15 -2.42 -11.16
CA THR A 211 -0.37 -2.83 -12.56
C THR A 211 0.09 -4.26 -12.79
N PHE A 212 1.28 -4.62 -12.30
CA PHE A 212 1.81 -5.98 -12.42
C PHE A 212 0.99 -7.01 -11.67
N THR A 213 0.56 -6.70 -10.46
CA THR A 213 -0.19 -7.64 -9.60
C THR A 213 -1.70 -7.62 -9.84
N SER A 214 -2.21 -6.70 -10.68
CA SER A 214 -3.63 -6.43 -10.87
C SER A 214 -4.47 -7.66 -11.25
N MET A 215 -3.88 -8.59 -12.00
CA MET A 215 -4.60 -9.77 -12.50
C MET A 215 -4.53 -10.98 -11.57
N TRP A 216 -3.62 -10.98 -10.57
CA TRP A 216 -3.32 -12.19 -9.81
C TRP A 216 -4.47 -12.63 -8.92
N LEU A 217 -4.94 -11.73 -8.06
CA LEU A 217 -6.04 -12.02 -7.15
C LEU A 217 -7.35 -12.32 -7.90
N PRO A 218 -7.80 -11.49 -8.88
CA PRO A 218 -9.03 -11.79 -9.60
C PRO A 218 -8.97 -13.08 -10.42
N ALA A 219 -7.83 -13.42 -11.03
CA ALA A 219 -7.69 -14.66 -11.80
C ALA A 219 -7.82 -15.91 -10.93
N MET A 220 -7.28 -15.85 -9.70
CA MET A 220 -7.41 -16.96 -8.74
C MET A 220 -8.81 -17.03 -8.13
N ALA A 221 -9.43 -15.90 -7.82
CA ALA A 221 -10.74 -15.84 -7.18
C ALA A 221 -11.89 -16.12 -8.15
N ALA A 222 -11.85 -15.55 -9.37
CA ALA A 222 -12.94 -15.63 -10.35
C ALA A 222 -12.86 -16.85 -11.28
N ASP A 223 -11.65 -17.22 -11.70
CA ASP A 223 -11.43 -18.28 -12.71
C ASP A 223 -10.72 -19.51 -12.12
N ASN A 224 -10.52 -19.57 -10.80
CA ASN A 224 -9.85 -20.68 -10.11
C ASN A 224 -8.46 -21.02 -10.69
N GLN A 225 -7.77 -20.03 -11.29
CA GLN A 225 -6.44 -20.23 -11.86
C GLN A 225 -5.38 -20.42 -10.77
N THR A 226 -4.32 -21.16 -11.11
CA THR A 226 -3.14 -21.24 -10.24
C THR A 226 -2.40 -19.90 -10.25
N ILE A 227 -1.62 -19.60 -9.18
CA ILE A 227 -0.84 -18.36 -9.11
C ILE A 227 0.11 -18.20 -10.31
N LYS A 228 0.75 -19.29 -10.77
CA LYS A 228 1.62 -19.28 -11.96
C LYS A 228 0.88 -18.91 -13.24
N GLN A 229 -0.36 -19.38 -13.41
CA GLN A 229 -1.20 -18.99 -14.55
C GLN A 229 -1.63 -17.53 -14.45
N ALA A 230 -1.98 -17.06 -13.25
CA ALA A 230 -2.36 -15.68 -12.98
C ALA A 230 -1.20 -14.69 -13.26
N MET A 231 0.02 -15.03 -12.88
CA MET A 231 1.23 -14.27 -13.21
C MET A 231 1.46 -14.19 -14.73
N ARG A 232 1.40 -15.33 -15.42
CA ARG A 232 1.55 -15.37 -16.90
C ARG A 232 0.47 -14.57 -17.62
N LEU A 233 -0.74 -14.51 -17.07
CA LEU A 233 -1.82 -13.70 -17.63
C LEU A 233 -1.48 -12.20 -17.57
N SER A 234 -0.87 -11.75 -16.47
CA SER A 234 -0.40 -10.38 -16.34
C SER A 234 0.67 -10.03 -17.37
N ASP A 235 1.61 -10.94 -17.61
CA ASP A 235 2.69 -10.72 -18.60
C ASP A 235 2.19 -10.73 -20.05
N LYS A 236 1.20 -11.56 -20.36
CA LYS A 236 0.62 -11.68 -21.71
C LYS A 236 -0.40 -10.57 -22.03
N SER A 237 -0.76 -9.73 -21.04
CA SER A 237 -1.71 -8.66 -21.31
C SER A 237 -1.12 -7.66 -22.32
N GLU A 238 -1.95 -7.23 -23.29
CA GLU A 238 -1.52 -6.29 -24.33
C GLU A 238 -0.92 -5.01 -23.72
N ARG A 239 0.17 -4.51 -24.28
CA ARG A 239 0.86 -3.28 -23.85
C ARG A 239 -0.11 -2.10 -23.72
N LYS A 240 -1.09 -1.99 -24.62
CA LYS A 240 -2.14 -0.95 -24.60
C LYS A 240 -3.04 -1.06 -23.37
N GLN A 241 -3.37 -2.28 -22.94
CA GLN A 241 -4.17 -2.54 -21.75
C GLN A 241 -3.39 -2.22 -20.46
N ARG A 242 -2.13 -2.65 -20.38
CA ARG A 242 -1.22 -2.34 -19.25
C ARG A 242 -1.07 -0.83 -19.07
N LYS A 243 -0.86 -0.07 -20.16
CA LYS A 243 -0.76 1.40 -20.10
C LYS A 243 -2.03 2.04 -19.55
N LYS A 244 -3.22 1.53 -19.89
CA LYS A 244 -4.49 2.04 -19.35
C LYS A 244 -4.64 1.70 -17.86
N MET A 245 -4.29 0.48 -17.43
CA MET A 245 -4.31 0.09 -16.02
C MET A 245 -3.34 0.95 -15.20
N PHE A 246 -2.12 1.13 -15.69
CA PHE A 246 -1.12 1.99 -15.06
C PHE A 246 -1.64 3.41 -14.87
N SER A 247 -2.21 4.03 -15.92
CA SER A 247 -2.80 5.37 -15.82
C SER A 247 -3.95 5.43 -14.80
N THR A 248 -4.77 4.37 -14.67
CA THR A 248 -5.83 4.32 -13.65
C THR A 248 -5.21 4.28 -12.25
N TYR A 249 -4.22 3.40 -12.02
CA TYR A 249 -3.57 3.29 -10.70
C TYR A 249 -2.79 4.53 -10.30
N VAL A 250 -2.15 5.24 -11.25
CA VAL A 250 -1.50 6.53 -10.94
C VAL A 250 -2.51 7.51 -10.35
N VAL A 251 -3.67 7.67 -11.01
CA VAL A 251 -4.73 8.56 -10.51
C VAL A 251 -5.24 8.11 -9.15
N SER A 252 -5.50 6.82 -8.98
CA SER A 252 -6.03 6.26 -7.73
C SER A 252 -5.05 6.40 -6.58
N VAL A 253 -3.75 6.14 -6.80
CA VAL A 253 -2.73 6.29 -5.76
C VAL A 253 -2.59 7.75 -5.34
N TYR A 254 -2.61 8.71 -6.28
CA TYR A 254 -2.63 10.14 -5.94
C TYR A 254 -3.84 10.51 -5.08
N ILE A 255 -5.04 10.10 -5.49
CA ILE A 255 -6.27 10.39 -4.73
C ILE A 255 -6.19 9.78 -3.34
N VAL A 256 -5.73 8.53 -3.22
CA VAL A 256 -5.57 7.83 -1.94
C VAL A 256 -4.58 8.56 -1.03
N ILE A 257 -3.44 9.00 -1.55
CA ILE A 257 -2.45 9.77 -0.76
C ILE A 257 -3.08 11.08 -0.28
N ILE A 258 -3.70 11.85 -1.17
CA ILE A 258 -4.32 13.14 -0.83
C ILE A 258 -5.39 12.94 0.26
N VAL A 259 -6.30 11.98 0.07
CA VAL A 259 -7.40 11.71 1.02
C VAL A 259 -6.84 11.29 2.39
N ASN A 260 -5.83 10.42 2.41
CA ASN A 260 -5.24 9.96 3.68
C ASN A 260 -4.44 11.09 4.37
N VAL A 261 -3.64 11.87 3.62
CA VAL A 261 -2.84 12.97 4.20
C VAL A 261 -3.75 14.08 4.70
N VAL A 262 -4.66 14.57 3.87
CA VAL A 262 -5.59 15.64 4.26
C VAL A 262 -6.49 15.17 5.41
N GLY A 263 -7.03 13.95 5.30
CA GLY A 263 -7.84 13.37 6.38
C GLY A 263 -7.07 13.28 7.69
N ALA A 264 -5.83 12.79 7.67
CA ALA A 264 -4.98 12.69 8.85
C ALA A 264 -4.71 14.07 9.47
N LEU A 265 -4.39 15.06 8.68
CA LEU A 265 -4.14 16.43 9.15
C LEU A 265 -5.40 17.04 9.78
N CYS A 266 -6.57 16.91 9.13
CA CYS A 266 -7.82 17.46 9.63
C CYS A 266 -8.35 16.78 10.90
N THR A 267 -7.99 15.52 11.15
CA THR A 267 -8.57 14.69 12.21
C THR A 267 -7.54 14.16 13.21
N PHE A 268 -6.32 14.70 13.20
CA PHE A 268 -5.20 14.21 14.01
C PHE A 268 -4.98 12.69 13.86
N GLY A 269 -5.14 12.19 12.63
CA GLY A 269 -4.90 10.79 12.30
C GLY A 269 -6.09 9.84 12.48
N SER A 270 -7.17 10.25 13.16
CA SER A 270 -8.31 9.35 13.44
C SER A 270 -9.04 8.88 12.17
N SER A 271 -9.08 9.70 11.12
CA SER A 271 -9.66 9.30 9.82
C SER A 271 -8.95 8.12 9.17
N LEU A 272 -7.66 7.91 9.46
CA LEU A 272 -6.87 6.80 8.88
C LEU A 272 -7.46 5.43 9.22
N LEU A 273 -8.16 5.31 10.35
CA LEU A 273 -8.86 4.07 10.71
C LEU A 273 -9.88 3.64 9.64
N VAL A 274 -10.49 4.58 8.94
CA VAL A 274 -11.48 4.28 7.90
C VAL A 274 -10.89 4.45 6.50
N THR A 275 -10.11 5.51 6.27
CA THR A 275 -9.62 5.83 4.92
C THR A 275 -8.57 4.84 4.43
N VAL A 276 -7.75 4.26 5.30
CA VAL A 276 -6.78 3.22 4.92
C VAL A 276 -7.47 1.93 4.49
N PRO A 277 -8.40 1.31 5.26
CA PRO A 277 -9.17 0.17 4.79
C PRO A 277 -9.98 0.44 3.52
N ALA A 278 -10.55 1.64 3.38
CA ALA A 278 -11.28 2.05 2.17
C ALA A 278 -10.34 2.12 0.95
N SER A 279 -9.12 2.60 1.13
CA SER A 279 -8.09 2.65 0.08
C SER A 279 -7.71 1.25 -0.41
N TYR A 280 -7.49 0.31 0.51
CA TYR A 280 -7.22 -1.10 0.13
C TYR A 280 -8.40 -1.72 -0.60
N PHE A 281 -9.62 -1.47 -0.14
CA PHE A 281 -10.80 -1.98 -0.82
C PHE A 281 -11.00 -1.36 -2.21
N LEU A 282 -10.68 -0.06 -2.38
CA LEU A 282 -10.67 0.58 -3.69
C LEU A 282 -9.73 -0.14 -4.67
N PHE A 283 -8.50 -0.45 -4.24
CA PHE A 283 -7.55 -1.18 -5.09
C PHE A 283 -8.03 -2.60 -5.44
N ILE A 284 -8.70 -3.29 -4.52
CA ILE A 284 -9.34 -4.58 -4.82
C ILE A 284 -10.43 -4.39 -5.88
N CYS A 285 -11.31 -3.40 -5.74
CA CYS A 285 -12.34 -3.08 -6.74
C CYS A 285 -11.74 -2.79 -8.11
N GLU A 286 -10.63 -2.03 -8.17
CA GLU A 286 -9.92 -1.72 -9.42
C GLU A 286 -9.30 -2.97 -10.06
N GLN A 287 -8.72 -3.88 -9.27
CA GLN A 287 -8.19 -5.15 -9.77
C GLN A 287 -9.29 -5.96 -10.46
N PHE A 288 -10.44 -6.09 -9.83
CA PHE A 288 -11.58 -6.83 -10.40
C PHE A 288 -12.17 -6.14 -11.62
N VAL A 289 -12.38 -4.82 -11.58
CA VAL A 289 -12.87 -4.04 -12.75
C VAL A 289 -11.90 -4.18 -13.93
N ASN A 290 -10.59 -4.08 -13.69
CA ASN A 290 -9.57 -4.27 -14.71
C ASN A 290 -9.60 -5.69 -15.29
N TYR A 291 -9.68 -6.70 -14.42
CA TYR A 291 -9.73 -8.11 -14.83
C TYR A 291 -10.95 -8.42 -15.69
N TYR A 292 -12.15 -8.06 -15.22
CA TYR A 292 -13.39 -8.29 -15.96
C TYR A 292 -13.39 -7.53 -17.29
N THR A 293 -12.85 -6.31 -17.31
CA THR A 293 -12.72 -5.51 -18.55
C THR A 293 -11.76 -6.15 -19.55
N VAL A 294 -10.61 -6.69 -19.11
CA VAL A 294 -9.63 -7.34 -19.97
C VAL A 294 -10.17 -8.67 -20.51
N LYS A 295 -10.86 -9.44 -19.67
CA LYS A 295 -11.47 -10.73 -20.05
C LYS A 295 -12.76 -10.57 -20.86
N GLY A 296 -13.26 -9.38 -21.03
CA GLY A 296 -14.50 -9.18 -21.75
C GLY A 296 -15.76 -9.63 -20.99
N LYS A 297 -15.68 -9.91 -19.68
CA LYS A 297 -16.81 -10.40 -18.87
C LYS A 297 -17.77 -9.25 -18.52
N LYS A 298 -19.06 -9.53 -18.46
CA LYS A 298 -20.07 -8.64 -17.88
C LYS A 298 -20.02 -8.74 -16.37
N TYR A 299 -20.36 -7.68 -15.65
CA TYR A 299 -20.42 -7.68 -14.20
C TYR A 299 -21.45 -6.69 -13.66
N PHE A 300 -22.03 -6.99 -12.49
CA PHE A 300 -22.91 -6.08 -11.79
C PHE A 300 -22.09 -4.98 -11.11
N ILE A 301 -22.52 -3.73 -11.28
CA ILE A 301 -22.03 -2.57 -10.52
C ILE A 301 -22.98 -2.32 -9.36
N THR A 302 -24.28 -2.25 -9.66
CA THR A 302 -25.42 -2.15 -8.76
C THR A 302 -26.44 -3.19 -9.17
N TYR A 303 -27.49 -3.41 -8.37
CA TYR A 303 -28.54 -4.40 -8.67
C TYR A 303 -29.17 -4.19 -10.05
N ASP A 304 -29.39 -2.95 -10.40
CA ASP A 304 -30.06 -2.51 -11.64
C ASP A 304 -29.07 -2.20 -12.79
N LYS A 305 -27.76 -2.25 -12.52
CA LYS A 305 -26.74 -1.82 -13.49
C LYS A 305 -25.65 -2.85 -13.71
N ILE A 306 -25.66 -3.40 -14.92
CA ILE A 306 -24.61 -4.30 -15.42
C ILE A 306 -23.64 -3.50 -16.31
N ALA A 307 -22.34 -3.62 -16.07
CA ALA A 307 -21.32 -3.09 -16.96
C ALA A 307 -21.26 -3.94 -18.24
N THR A 308 -21.50 -3.30 -19.37
CA THR A 308 -21.50 -3.93 -20.70
C THR A 308 -20.26 -3.52 -21.51
N ASN A 309 -20.13 -4.08 -22.74
CA ASN A 309 -19.06 -3.71 -23.67
C ASN A 309 -19.02 -2.22 -24.04
N ARG A 310 -20.13 -1.48 -23.90
CA ARG A 310 -20.21 -0.03 -24.16
C ARG A 310 -19.57 0.78 -23.04
N ASP A 311 -19.47 0.20 -21.84
CA ASP A 311 -18.90 0.83 -20.64
C ASP A 311 -17.40 0.49 -20.44
N ARG A 312 -16.73 -0.02 -21.45
CA ARG A 312 -15.32 -0.53 -21.41
C ARG A 312 -14.31 0.39 -22.04
#